data_c01bbc7f3a6497e36967d07f75a434d1
#
_entry.id   c01bbc7f3a6497e36967d07f75a434d1
#
_cell.length_a   1.000
_cell.length_b   1.000
_cell.length_c   1.000
_cell.angle_alpha   90.00
_cell.angle_beta   90.00
_cell.angle_gamma   90.00
#
_symmetry.space_group_name_H-M   'P 1'
#
loop_
_entity.id
_entity.type
_entity.pdbx_description
1 polymer ?
#
loop_
_entity_poly.entity_id
_entity_poly.type
_entity_poly.pdbx_seq_one_letter_code
_entity_poly.pdbx_strand_id
1 'polypeptide(L)'
;KRVYEHFLNTKYLDDEFFAKTWVENRNLKKGVSKKKLYQELKQKGIEDHVIDQALRASSRDELGELKKVLAKKAGRYKGDDNKLIRYLASLGFNYEDIKKAIEEFKANN
;
A
#
# COMPACT_ATOMS: atom_id res chain seq x y z
N LYS A 1 16.91 3.19 34.98
CA LYS A 1 16.14 4.13 34.17
C LYS A 1 16.80 4.47 32.84
N ARG A 2 18.11 4.77 32.88
CA ARG A 2 18.84 5.12 31.65
C ARG A 2 18.84 3.97 30.62
N VAL A 3 19.05 2.75 31.09
CA VAL A 3 19.04 1.59 30.22
C VAL A 3 17.68 1.38 29.62
N TYR A 4 16.64 1.56 30.42
CA TYR A 4 15.27 1.40 29.97
C TYR A 4 14.88 2.46 28.93
N GLU A 5 15.23 3.71 29.19
CA GLU A 5 14.96 4.81 28.27
C GLU A 5 15.70 4.62 26.95
N HIS A 6 16.96 4.20 27.03
CA HIS A 6 17.76 3.92 25.83
C HIS A 6 17.13 2.79 25.01
N PHE A 7 16.68 1.75 25.66
CA PHE A 7 16.01 0.63 25.00
C PHE A 7 14.75 1.07 24.27
N LEU A 8 13.92 1.90 24.92
CA LEU A 8 12.69 2.40 24.30
C LEU A 8 12.98 3.28 23.09
N ASN A 9 13.97 4.16 23.20
CA ASN A 9 14.37 5.01 22.08
C ASN A 9 14.89 4.20 20.90
N THR A 10 15.70 3.18 21.18
CA THR A 10 16.24 2.30 20.15
C THR A 10 15.10 1.55 19.44
N LYS A 11 14.13 1.04 20.19
CA LYS A 11 12.99 0.34 19.63
C LYS A 11 12.17 1.26 18.74
N TYR A 12 11.94 2.50 19.18
CA TYR A 12 11.17 3.48 18.41
C TYR A 12 11.86 3.80 17.08
N LEU A 13 13.17 4.01 17.10
CA LEU A 13 13.93 4.28 15.90
C LEU A 13 13.92 3.07 14.96
N ASP A 14 14.01 1.86 15.52
CA ASP A 14 13.94 0.64 14.73
C ASP A 14 12.58 0.50 14.05
N ASP A 15 11.51 0.85 14.76
CA ASP A 15 10.15 0.80 14.19
C ASP A 15 9.98 1.80 13.05
N GLU A 16 10.54 3.01 13.18
CA GLU A 16 10.51 4.00 12.10
C GLU A 16 11.27 3.51 10.88
N PHE A 17 12.45 2.99 11.08
CA PHE A 17 13.27 2.45 10.00
C PHE A 17 12.57 1.27 9.33
N PHE A 18 12.03 0.37 10.13
CA PHE A 18 11.31 -0.80 9.65
C PHE A 18 10.11 -0.39 8.80
N ALA A 19 9.28 0.52 9.31
CA ALA A 19 8.08 0.97 8.61
C ALA A 19 8.43 1.63 7.28
N LYS A 20 9.43 2.50 7.29
CA LYS A 20 9.88 3.19 6.08
C LYS A 20 10.38 2.21 5.03
N THR A 21 11.23 1.28 5.45
CA THR A 21 11.79 0.26 4.56
C THR A 21 10.68 -0.63 4.00
N TRP A 22 9.75 -1.05 4.85
CA TRP A 22 8.63 -1.87 4.44
C TRP A 22 7.78 -1.18 3.38
N VAL A 23 7.41 0.08 3.61
CA VAL A 23 6.59 0.85 2.69
C VAL A 23 7.27 1.02 1.33
N GLU A 24 8.57 1.32 1.34
CA GLU A 24 9.30 1.59 0.11
C GLU A 24 9.58 0.33 -0.72
N ASN A 25 9.78 -0.80 -0.06
CA ASN A 25 10.25 -2.02 -0.74
C ASN A 25 9.20 -3.11 -0.91
N ARG A 26 8.06 -2.98 -0.25
CA ARG A 26 7.04 -4.02 -0.26
C ARG A 26 6.42 -4.19 -1.63
N ASN A 27 6.69 -5.34 -2.24
CA ASN A 27 6.08 -5.76 -3.51
C ASN A 27 6.11 -4.71 -4.62
N LEU A 28 7.28 -4.13 -4.88
CA LEU A 28 7.43 -3.11 -5.91
C LEU A 28 6.85 -3.52 -7.26
N LYS A 29 6.93 -4.81 -7.61
CA LYS A 29 6.46 -5.31 -8.89
C LYS A 29 4.97 -5.65 -8.90
N LYS A 30 4.38 -5.92 -7.74
CA LYS A 30 2.99 -6.37 -7.66
C LYS A 30 1.98 -5.25 -7.45
N GLY A 31 2.43 -4.14 -6.91
CA GLY A 31 1.54 -3.05 -6.56
C GLY A 31 0.81 -3.32 -5.24
N VAL A 32 0.86 -2.38 -4.31
CA VAL A 32 0.22 -2.52 -3.00
C VAL A 32 -0.36 -1.17 -2.60
N SER A 33 -1.61 -1.16 -2.12
CA SER A 33 -2.25 0.07 -1.67
C SER A 33 -1.67 0.53 -0.33
N LYS A 34 -1.79 1.83 -0.04
CA LYS A 34 -1.37 2.38 1.25
C LYS A 34 -2.17 1.78 2.39
N LYS A 35 -3.45 1.53 2.17
CA LYS A 35 -4.31 0.90 3.18
C LYS A 35 -3.81 -0.50 3.54
N LYS A 36 -3.40 -1.26 2.55
CA LYS A 36 -2.84 -2.60 2.78
C LYS A 36 -1.53 -2.53 3.55
N LEU A 37 -0.66 -1.59 3.19
CA LEU A 37 0.59 -1.38 3.90
C LEU A 37 0.35 -1.00 5.36
N TYR A 38 -0.63 -0.13 5.60
CA TYR A 38 -1.03 0.25 6.96
C TYR A 38 -1.42 -0.98 7.78
N GLN A 39 -2.28 -1.81 7.22
CA GLN A 39 -2.75 -3.01 7.89
C GLN A 39 -1.60 -3.98 8.20
N GLU A 40 -0.69 -4.16 7.25
CA GLU A 40 0.46 -5.03 7.44
C GLU A 40 1.36 -4.56 8.57
N LEU A 41 1.66 -3.26 8.60
CA LEU A 41 2.49 -2.69 9.65
C LEU A 41 1.79 -2.71 11.00
N LYS A 42 0.48 -2.50 11.01
CA LYS A 42 -0.31 -2.59 12.24
C LYS A 42 -0.24 -3.99 12.84
N GLN A 43 -0.32 -5.01 12.00
CA GLN A 43 -0.21 -6.40 12.43
C GLN A 43 1.16 -6.71 13.03
N LYS A 44 2.19 -5.99 12.60
CA LYS A 44 3.55 -6.17 13.13
C LYS A 44 3.80 -5.36 14.41
N GLY A 45 2.77 -4.69 14.92
CA GLY A 45 2.87 -3.97 16.18
C GLY A 45 3.41 -2.55 16.06
N ILE A 46 3.48 -2.00 14.85
CA ILE A 46 3.93 -0.62 14.65
C ILE A 46 2.81 0.35 15.04
N GLU A 47 3.16 1.43 15.73
CA GLU A 47 2.17 2.42 16.15
C GLU A 47 1.65 3.26 14.98
N ASP A 48 0.41 3.70 15.09
CA ASP A 48 -0.29 4.41 14.01
C ASP A 48 0.50 5.63 13.50
N HIS A 49 1.04 6.45 14.39
CA HIS A 49 1.74 7.66 13.97
C HIS A 49 3.04 7.34 13.23
N VAL A 50 3.70 6.24 13.56
CA VAL A 50 4.91 5.80 12.85
C VAL A 50 4.53 5.33 11.45
N ILE A 51 3.44 4.57 11.33
CA ILE A 51 2.94 4.10 10.05
C ILE A 51 2.56 5.30 9.15
N ASP A 52 1.82 6.25 9.72
CA ASP A 52 1.39 7.44 8.99
C ASP A 52 2.57 8.24 8.46
N GLN A 53 3.61 8.42 9.28
CA GLN A 53 4.82 9.12 8.85
C GLN A 53 5.51 8.40 7.71
N ALA A 54 5.62 7.07 7.80
CA ALA A 54 6.25 6.29 6.75
C ALA A 54 5.48 6.36 5.44
N LEU A 55 4.15 6.33 5.51
CA LEU A 55 3.31 6.41 4.31
C LEU A 55 3.38 7.80 3.67
N ARG A 56 3.41 8.86 4.49
CA ARG A 56 3.53 10.24 3.97
C ARG A 56 4.88 10.51 3.34
N ALA A 57 5.93 9.96 3.95
CA ALA A 57 7.29 10.16 3.45
C ALA A 57 7.60 9.29 2.23
N SER A 58 6.75 8.32 1.92
CA SER A 58 6.97 7.39 0.82
C SER A 58 6.82 8.08 -0.53
N SER A 59 7.69 7.71 -1.46
CA SER A 59 7.58 8.13 -2.84
C SER A 59 6.60 7.27 -3.64
N ARG A 60 5.99 6.26 -3.02
CA ARG A 60 5.04 5.39 -3.72
C ARG A 60 3.80 6.17 -4.13
N ASP A 61 3.43 5.99 -5.40
CA ASP A 61 2.23 6.57 -5.96
C ASP A 61 1.14 5.51 -5.96
N GLU A 62 0.11 5.70 -5.14
CA GLU A 62 -0.97 4.73 -5.02
C GLU A 62 -1.70 4.50 -6.33
N LEU A 63 -1.91 5.56 -7.11
CA LEU A 63 -2.52 5.43 -8.42
C LEU A 63 -1.64 4.61 -9.35
N GLY A 64 -0.34 4.84 -9.33
CA GLY A 64 0.62 4.05 -10.10
C GLY A 64 0.62 2.59 -9.69
N GLU A 65 0.53 2.32 -8.38
CA GLU A 65 0.42 0.94 -7.87
C GLU A 65 -0.86 0.27 -8.36
N LEU A 66 -1.97 0.99 -8.32
CA LEU A 66 -3.26 0.50 -8.82
C LEU A 66 -3.17 0.17 -10.31
N LYS A 67 -2.56 1.03 -11.10
CA LYS A 67 -2.40 0.81 -12.54
C LYS A 67 -1.55 -0.42 -12.83
N LYS A 68 -0.52 -0.68 -12.02
CA LYS A 68 0.30 -1.89 -12.16
C LYS A 68 -0.53 -3.14 -11.98
N VAL A 69 -1.34 -3.19 -10.92
CA VAL A 69 -2.20 -4.35 -10.65
C VAL A 69 -3.23 -4.51 -11.76
N LEU A 70 -3.84 -3.40 -12.17
CA LEU A 70 -4.84 -3.40 -13.22
C LEU A 70 -4.29 -3.97 -14.52
N ALA A 71 -3.10 -3.53 -14.93
CA ALA A 71 -2.46 -4.01 -16.16
C ALA A 71 -2.24 -5.52 -16.13
N LYS A 72 -1.92 -6.07 -14.95
CA LYS A 72 -1.69 -7.51 -14.79
C LYS A 72 -2.98 -8.33 -14.78
N LYS A 73 -4.06 -7.76 -14.24
CA LYS A 73 -5.28 -8.52 -13.96
C LYS A 73 -6.43 -8.24 -14.91
N ALA A 74 -6.34 -7.18 -15.70
CA ALA A 74 -7.43 -6.79 -16.59
C ALA A 74 -7.82 -7.90 -17.58
N GLY A 75 -6.83 -8.57 -18.14
CA GLY A 75 -7.08 -9.68 -19.08
C GLY A 75 -7.80 -10.85 -18.42
N ARG A 76 -7.51 -11.12 -17.15
CA ARG A 76 -8.13 -12.22 -16.41
C ARG A 76 -9.62 -11.98 -16.16
N TYR A 77 -10.01 -10.71 -15.99
CA TYR A 77 -11.39 -10.34 -15.72
C TYR A 77 -12.06 -9.68 -16.91
N LYS A 78 -11.58 -9.96 -18.10
CA LYS A 78 -12.10 -9.38 -19.33
C LYS A 78 -13.61 -9.65 -19.45
N GLY A 79 -14.38 -8.57 -19.63
CA GLY A 79 -15.82 -8.67 -19.71
C GLY A 79 -16.56 -8.68 -18.38
N ASP A 80 -15.84 -8.66 -17.27
CA ASP A 80 -16.47 -8.63 -15.94
C ASP A 80 -15.80 -7.58 -15.06
N ASP A 81 -16.18 -6.33 -15.29
CA ASP A 81 -15.64 -5.20 -14.55
C ASP A 81 -15.99 -5.28 -13.05
N ASN A 82 -17.14 -5.83 -12.71
CA ASN A 82 -17.56 -5.94 -11.31
C ASN A 82 -16.62 -6.83 -10.52
N LYS A 83 -16.21 -7.96 -11.09
CA LYS A 83 -15.24 -8.82 -10.42
C LYS A 83 -13.88 -8.15 -10.29
N LEU A 84 -13.45 -7.42 -11.31
CA LEU A 84 -12.19 -6.69 -11.27
C LEU A 84 -12.22 -5.62 -10.18
N ILE A 85 -13.32 -4.87 -10.10
CA ILE A 85 -13.50 -3.85 -9.06
C ILE A 85 -13.42 -4.49 -7.67
N ARG A 86 -14.11 -5.59 -7.45
CA ARG A 86 -14.08 -6.30 -6.16
C ARG A 86 -12.68 -6.76 -5.82
N TYR A 87 -11.97 -7.30 -6.78
CA TYR A 87 -10.60 -7.76 -6.55
C TYR A 87 -9.71 -6.59 -6.12
N LEU A 88 -9.74 -5.49 -6.86
CA LEU A 88 -8.92 -4.33 -6.55
C LEU A 88 -9.31 -3.71 -5.21
N ALA A 89 -10.60 -3.66 -4.90
CA ALA A 89 -11.07 -3.17 -3.59
C ALA A 89 -10.57 -4.06 -2.45
N SER A 90 -10.49 -5.37 -2.67
CA SER A 90 -10.00 -6.30 -1.65
C SER A 90 -8.53 -6.08 -1.33
N LEU A 91 -7.78 -5.49 -2.24
CA LEU A 91 -6.38 -5.12 -2.02
C LEU A 91 -6.24 -3.80 -1.26
N GLY A 92 -7.37 -3.12 -1.00
CA GLY A 92 -7.39 -1.88 -0.22
C GLY A 92 -7.40 -0.60 -1.03
N PHE A 93 -7.52 -0.67 -2.35
CA PHE A 93 -7.61 0.52 -3.19
C PHE A 93 -8.98 1.18 -3.07
N ASN A 94 -9.02 2.50 -3.25
CA ASN A 94 -10.24 3.30 -3.17
C ASN A 94 -11.12 3.03 -4.39
N TYR A 95 -12.43 2.91 -4.17
CA TYR A 95 -13.40 2.58 -5.22
C TYR A 95 -13.39 3.62 -6.36
N GLU A 96 -13.34 4.91 -6.02
CA GLU A 96 -13.32 5.97 -7.03
C GLU A 96 -12.05 5.90 -7.89
N ASP A 97 -10.91 5.64 -7.25
CA ASP A 97 -9.65 5.49 -7.96
C ASP A 97 -9.68 4.28 -8.88
N ILE A 98 -10.29 3.18 -8.41
CA ILE A 98 -10.44 1.97 -9.21
C ILE A 98 -11.26 2.26 -10.47
N LYS A 99 -12.39 2.94 -10.32
CA LYS A 99 -13.25 3.27 -11.45
C LYS A 99 -12.53 4.14 -12.47
N LYS A 100 -11.84 5.18 -12.00
CA LYS A 100 -11.07 6.06 -12.88
C LYS A 100 -9.99 5.30 -13.62
N ALA A 101 -9.27 4.43 -12.92
CA ALA A 101 -8.19 3.65 -13.51
C ALA A 101 -8.71 2.70 -14.60
N ILE A 102 -9.85 2.07 -14.36
CA ILE A 102 -10.47 1.17 -15.34
C ILE A 102 -10.91 1.96 -16.57
N GLU A 103 -11.53 3.12 -16.36
CA GLU A 103 -11.95 3.97 -17.49
C GLU A 103 -10.77 4.41 -18.34
N GLU A 104 -9.69 4.85 -17.71
CA GLU A 104 -8.47 5.23 -18.42
C GLU A 104 -7.86 4.05 -19.15
N PHE A 105 -7.83 2.89 -18.54
CA PHE A 105 -7.30 1.68 -19.16
C PHE A 105 -8.08 1.32 -20.43
N LYS A 106 -9.40 1.38 -20.37
CA LYS A 106 -10.25 1.10 -21.52
C LYS A 106 -10.08 2.14 -22.62
N ALA A 107 -9.94 3.40 -22.25
CA ALA A 107 -9.76 4.48 -23.23
C ALA A 107 -8.46 4.36 -24.01
N ASN A 108 -7.43 3.82 -23.36
CA ASN A 108 -6.09 3.66 -23.97
C ASN A 108 -5.91 2.33 -24.70
N ASN A 109 -6.89 1.46 -24.61
CA ASN A 109 -6.88 0.18 -25.29
C ASN A 109 -8.10 0.05 -26.20
#